data_32f1bc99d74f41b945f3372cebb3c417
#
_entry.id   32f1bc99d74f41b945f3372cebb3c417
#
_cell.length_a   1.000
_cell.length_b   1.000
_cell.length_c   1.000
_cell.angle_alpha   90.00
_cell.angle_beta   90.00
_cell.angle_gamma   90.00
#
_symmetry.space_group_name_H-M   'P 1'
#
loop_
_entity.id
_entity.type
_entity.pdbx_description
1 polymer ?
#
loop_
_entity_poly.entity_id
_entity_poly.type
_entity_poly.pdbx_seq_one_letter_code
_entity_poly.pdbx_strand_id
1 'polypeptide(L)'
;MVKVKNPFVEALQNIAERQDIGSFKKIFDYFGPRLKSFLMKSGADDAVAEEIIQETMTIIWTKADYYDPKVASPSTWIYTIARNKKIDILRKSRKAILEDIDTAILPPIESKADENIEHDQKFEMVAKYLDGLPADQLDLLKMNFFEEKSHGEIAEITKIPLGTVKSRIRLALEKIRGKLEQDENITNLSGESDSSILN
;
A
#
# COMPACT_ATOMS: atom_id res chain seq x y z
N MET A 1 0.46 -23.40 19.15
CA MET A 1 0.03 -22.03 18.80
C MET A 1 -0.88 -22.10 17.58
N VAL A 2 -2.17 -21.84 17.74
CA VAL A 2 -3.12 -21.77 16.63
C VAL A 2 -2.84 -20.47 15.90
N LYS A 3 -2.23 -20.54 14.69
CA LYS A 3 -2.15 -19.37 13.80
C LYS A 3 -3.57 -18.88 13.56
N VAL A 4 -3.94 -17.73 14.11
CA VAL A 4 -5.21 -17.07 13.82
C VAL A 4 -5.25 -16.84 12.31
N LYS A 5 -6.02 -17.64 11.60
CA LYS A 5 -6.19 -17.48 10.15
C LYS A 5 -6.80 -16.12 9.90
N ASN A 6 -6.10 -15.26 9.20
CA ASN A 6 -6.64 -13.95 8.80
C ASN A 6 -7.92 -14.15 7.98
N PRO A 7 -9.09 -13.68 8.44
CA PRO A 7 -10.38 -13.98 7.82
C PRO A 7 -10.50 -13.45 6.38
N PHE A 8 -9.66 -12.50 6.00
CA PHE A 8 -9.63 -11.96 4.64
C PHE A 8 -8.84 -12.82 3.67
N VAL A 9 -7.94 -13.70 4.14
CA VAL A 9 -7.29 -14.69 3.28
C VAL A 9 -8.35 -15.66 2.76
N GLU A 10 -9.17 -16.21 3.66
CA GLU A 10 -10.27 -17.11 3.30
C GLU A 10 -11.31 -16.41 2.41
N ALA A 11 -11.63 -15.15 2.71
CA ALA A 11 -12.56 -14.38 1.89
C ALA A 11 -12.04 -14.20 0.45
N LEU A 12 -10.77 -13.86 0.25
CA LEU A 12 -10.18 -13.74 -1.09
C LEU A 12 -10.14 -15.09 -1.82
N GLN A 13 -9.86 -16.18 -1.12
CA GLN A 13 -9.91 -17.53 -1.70
C GLN A 13 -11.33 -17.91 -2.13
N ASN A 14 -12.35 -17.64 -1.32
CA ASN A 14 -13.74 -17.89 -1.68
C ASN A 14 -14.20 -17.07 -2.90
N ILE A 15 -13.74 -15.83 -3.03
CA ILE A 15 -13.99 -15.00 -4.22
C ILE A 15 -13.33 -15.62 -5.45
N ALA A 16 -12.05 -16.02 -5.33
CA ALA A 16 -11.29 -16.62 -6.42
C ALA A 16 -11.90 -17.92 -6.93
N GLU A 17 -12.34 -18.81 -6.02
CA GLU A 17 -12.81 -20.15 -6.35
C GLU A 17 -14.27 -20.18 -6.86
N ARG A 18 -15.13 -19.34 -6.30
CA ARG A 18 -16.59 -19.43 -6.53
C ARG A 18 -17.33 -18.10 -6.61
N GLN A 19 -16.60 -16.99 -6.69
CA GLN A 19 -17.17 -15.63 -6.72
C GLN A 19 -18.20 -15.40 -5.59
N ASP A 20 -17.81 -15.75 -4.35
CA ASP A 20 -18.70 -15.67 -3.18
C ASP A 20 -19.00 -14.21 -2.81
N ILE A 21 -20.27 -13.81 -3.00
CA ILE A 21 -20.76 -12.45 -2.73
C ILE A 21 -20.63 -12.10 -1.24
N GLY A 22 -20.85 -13.08 -0.33
CA GLY A 22 -20.73 -12.85 1.11
C GLY A 22 -19.30 -12.50 1.53
N SER A 23 -18.32 -13.19 0.95
CA SER A 23 -16.89 -12.91 1.16
C SER A 23 -16.48 -11.56 0.54
N PHE A 24 -17.00 -11.23 -0.64
CA PHE A 24 -16.81 -9.92 -1.25
C PHE A 24 -17.38 -8.80 -0.39
N LYS A 25 -18.59 -8.96 0.12
CA LYS A 25 -19.22 -8.00 1.03
C LYS A 25 -18.37 -7.77 2.29
N LYS A 26 -17.82 -8.82 2.89
CA LYS A 26 -16.90 -8.69 4.05
C LYS A 26 -15.68 -7.85 3.74
N ILE A 27 -15.08 -8.03 2.55
CA ILE A 27 -13.93 -7.24 2.11
C ILE A 27 -14.36 -5.79 1.87
N PHE A 28 -15.46 -5.56 1.17
CA PHE A 28 -15.97 -4.22 0.88
C PHE A 28 -16.29 -3.44 2.17
N ASP A 29 -17.04 -4.04 3.09
CA ASP A 29 -17.45 -3.40 4.35
C ASP A 29 -16.25 -3.02 5.22
N TYR A 30 -15.19 -3.84 5.20
CA TYR A 30 -14.01 -3.58 6.00
C TYR A 30 -13.02 -2.62 5.33
N PHE A 31 -12.70 -2.86 4.06
CA PHE A 31 -11.66 -2.09 3.36
C PHE A 31 -12.18 -0.82 2.72
N GLY A 32 -13.43 -0.75 2.28
CA GLY A 32 -13.98 0.42 1.59
C GLY A 32 -13.80 1.74 2.36
N PRO A 33 -14.29 1.87 3.61
CA PRO A 33 -14.12 3.09 4.40
C PRO A 33 -12.65 3.42 4.70
N ARG A 34 -11.81 2.40 4.89
CA ARG A 34 -10.38 2.55 5.16
C ARG A 34 -9.60 3.02 3.93
N LEU A 35 -9.94 2.48 2.76
CA LEU A 35 -9.39 2.94 1.48
C LEU A 35 -9.79 4.37 1.21
N LYS A 36 -11.07 4.76 1.47
CA LYS A 36 -11.53 6.14 1.30
C LYS A 36 -10.68 7.09 2.13
N SER A 37 -10.54 6.80 3.42
CA SER A 37 -9.70 7.60 4.33
C SER A 37 -8.24 7.67 3.87
N PHE A 38 -7.67 6.56 3.44
CA PHE A 38 -6.29 6.51 2.93
C PHE A 38 -6.11 7.35 1.67
N LEU A 39 -7.02 7.23 0.70
CA LEU A 39 -6.96 7.96 -0.57
C LEU A 39 -7.13 9.46 -0.38
N MET A 40 -8.08 9.88 0.45
CA MET A 40 -8.29 11.30 0.77
C MET A 40 -7.09 11.89 1.51
N LYS A 41 -6.52 11.19 2.49
CA LYS A 41 -5.28 11.62 3.17
C LYS A 41 -4.08 11.70 2.22
N SER A 42 -4.09 10.92 1.15
CA SER A 42 -3.04 10.98 0.11
C SER A 42 -3.35 11.95 -1.03
N GLY A 43 -4.31 12.88 -0.84
CA GLY A 43 -4.58 14.00 -1.75
C GLY A 43 -5.61 13.72 -2.85
N ALA A 44 -6.34 12.59 -2.81
CA ALA A 44 -7.49 12.39 -3.70
C ALA A 44 -8.72 13.15 -3.16
N ASP A 45 -9.49 13.77 -4.03
CA ASP A 45 -10.82 14.27 -3.67
C ASP A 45 -11.82 13.10 -3.49
N ASP A 46 -13.02 13.41 -3.00
CA ASP A 46 -14.04 12.41 -2.68
C ASP A 46 -14.45 11.57 -3.90
N ALA A 47 -14.67 12.22 -5.05
CA ALA A 47 -15.10 11.58 -6.29
C ALA A 47 -14.01 10.66 -6.85
N VAL A 48 -12.77 11.11 -6.89
CA VAL A 48 -11.61 10.31 -7.30
C VAL A 48 -11.37 9.14 -6.34
N ALA A 49 -11.54 9.35 -5.03
CA ALA A 49 -11.40 8.28 -4.06
C ALA A 49 -12.46 7.19 -4.27
N GLU A 50 -13.71 7.55 -4.54
CA GLU A 50 -14.77 6.59 -4.84
C GLU A 50 -14.54 5.82 -6.13
N GLU A 51 -14.09 6.49 -7.20
CA GLU A 51 -13.71 5.84 -8.45
C GLU A 51 -12.60 4.81 -8.22
N ILE A 52 -11.55 5.17 -7.48
CA ILE A 52 -10.45 4.26 -7.16
C ILE A 52 -10.94 3.05 -6.35
N ILE A 53 -11.84 3.26 -5.39
CA ILE A 53 -12.42 2.17 -4.60
C ILE A 53 -13.22 1.22 -5.50
N GLN A 54 -14.07 1.72 -6.38
CA GLN A 54 -14.84 0.92 -7.31
C GLN A 54 -13.94 0.09 -8.23
N GLU A 55 -12.91 0.69 -8.81
CA GLU A 55 -11.91 0.01 -9.63
C GLU A 55 -11.14 -1.05 -8.83
N THR A 56 -10.77 -0.75 -7.59
CA THR A 56 -10.09 -1.69 -6.68
C THR A 56 -10.98 -2.89 -6.39
N MET A 57 -12.24 -2.66 -6.06
CA MET A 57 -13.21 -3.72 -5.76
C MET A 57 -13.52 -4.56 -7.01
N THR A 58 -13.58 -3.95 -8.18
CA THR A 58 -13.73 -4.67 -9.46
C THR A 58 -12.53 -5.61 -9.72
N ILE A 59 -11.31 -5.14 -9.43
CA ILE A 59 -10.11 -6.00 -9.55
C ILE A 59 -10.13 -7.13 -8.53
N ILE A 60 -10.54 -6.86 -7.29
CA ILE A 60 -10.66 -7.91 -6.27
C ILE A 60 -11.67 -8.98 -6.73
N TRP A 61 -12.82 -8.56 -7.25
CA TRP A 61 -13.83 -9.48 -7.74
C TRP A 61 -13.39 -10.33 -8.93
N THR A 62 -12.68 -9.73 -9.88
CA THR A 62 -12.31 -10.36 -11.14
C THR A 62 -10.95 -11.06 -11.14
N LYS A 63 -10.07 -10.71 -10.17
CA LYS A 63 -8.67 -11.16 -10.14
C LYS A 63 -8.21 -11.65 -8.76
N ALA A 64 -9.13 -12.12 -7.92
CA ALA A 64 -8.78 -12.69 -6.62
C ALA A 64 -7.87 -13.93 -6.73
N ASP A 65 -7.89 -14.64 -7.86
CA ASP A 65 -7.02 -15.77 -8.20
C ASP A 65 -5.52 -15.39 -8.30
N TYR A 66 -5.21 -14.10 -8.53
CA TYR A 66 -3.84 -13.59 -8.49
C TYR A 66 -3.31 -13.31 -7.07
N TYR A 67 -4.17 -13.42 -6.06
CA TYR A 67 -3.76 -13.23 -4.68
C TYR A 67 -3.02 -14.47 -4.15
N ASP A 68 -1.78 -14.29 -3.71
CA ASP A 68 -0.99 -15.34 -3.04
C ASP A 68 -0.72 -14.92 -1.58
N PRO A 69 -1.28 -15.65 -0.59
CA PRO A 69 -1.07 -15.37 0.83
C PRO A 69 0.37 -15.57 1.28
N LYS A 70 1.21 -16.27 0.51
CA LYS A 70 2.64 -16.42 0.77
C LYS A 70 3.44 -15.19 0.38
N VAL A 71 2.92 -14.39 -0.55
CA VAL A 71 3.59 -13.20 -1.08
C VAL A 71 3.19 -11.94 -0.33
N ALA A 72 1.90 -11.78 -0.01
CA ALA A 72 1.40 -10.58 0.63
C ALA A 72 0.24 -10.86 1.58
N SER A 73 0.06 -9.99 2.60
CA SER A 73 -1.19 -9.99 3.37
C SER A 73 -2.36 -9.46 2.52
N PRO A 74 -3.63 -9.80 2.85
CA PRO A 74 -4.78 -9.22 2.16
C PRO A 74 -4.75 -7.69 2.12
N SER A 75 -4.43 -7.06 3.25
CA SER A 75 -4.31 -5.59 3.31
C SER A 75 -3.25 -5.07 2.34
N THR A 76 -2.03 -5.61 2.38
CA THR A 76 -0.96 -5.19 1.47
C THR A 76 -1.37 -5.32 0.01
N TRP A 77 -2.02 -6.42 -0.38
CA TRP A 77 -2.45 -6.64 -1.76
C TRP A 77 -3.53 -5.63 -2.18
N ILE A 78 -4.56 -5.43 -1.35
CA ILE A 78 -5.67 -4.51 -1.62
C ILE A 78 -5.19 -3.05 -1.69
N TYR A 79 -4.39 -2.61 -0.73
CA TYR A 79 -3.85 -1.23 -0.75
C TYR A 79 -2.88 -1.00 -1.91
N THR A 80 -2.14 -2.02 -2.36
CA THR A 80 -1.30 -1.92 -3.56
C THR A 80 -2.14 -1.71 -4.82
N ILE A 81 -3.28 -2.40 -4.94
CA ILE A 81 -4.21 -2.19 -6.06
C ILE A 81 -4.73 -0.75 -6.05
N ALA A 82 -5.25 -0.29 -4.91
CA ALA A 82 -5.82 1.06 -4.78
C ALA A 82 -4.79 2.14 -5.10
N ARG A 83 -3.57 2.00 -4.60
CA ARG A 83 -2.48 2.93 -4.87
C ARG A 83 -2.09 2.98 -6.35
N ASN A 84 -1.94 1.83 -7.00
CA ASN A 84 -1.64 1.78 -8.42
C ASN A 84 -2.75 2.43 -9.24
N LYS A 85 -4.02 2.23 -8.87
CA LYS A 85 -5.17 2.89 -9.51
C LYS A 85 -5.15 4.40 -9.32
N LYS A 86 -4.81 4.90 -8.12
CA LYS A 86 -4.62 6.33 -7.88
C LYS A 86 -3.60 6.91 -8.86
N ILE A 87 -2.43 6.29 -8.97
CA ILE A 87 -1.37 6.73 -9.88
C ILE A 87 -1.86 6.76 -11.34
N ASP A 88 -2.56 5.72 -11.79
CA ASP A 88 -3.08 5.62 -13.15
C ASP A 88 -4.11 6.72 -13.46
N ILE A 89 -5.03 7.01 -12.53
CA ILE A 89 -6.05 8.07 -12.69
C ILE A 89 -5.39 9.45 -12.74
N LEU A 90 -4.49 9.74 -11.81
CA LEU A 90 -3.77 11.01 -11.79
C LEU A 90 -2.94 11.23 -13.07
N ARG A 91 -2.36 10.17 -13.62
CA ARG A 91 -1.64 10.22 -14.89
C ARG A 91 -2.57 10.52 -16.06
N LYS A 92 -3.74 9.89 -16.13
CA LYS A 92 -4.73 10.16 -17.17
C LYS A 92 -5.22 11.60 -17.11
N SER A 93 -5.52 12.12 -15.91
CA SER A 93 -5.94 13.50 -15.72
C SER A 93 -4.87 14.50 -16.15
N ARG A 94 -3.58 14.26 -15.80
CA ARG A 94 -2.47 15.09 -16.26
C ARG A 94 -2.30 15.07 -17.77
N LYS A 95 -2.44 13.90 -18.40
CA LYS A 95 -2.35 13.75 -19.86
C LYS A 95 -3.48 14.48 -20.55
N ALA A 96 -4.72 14.35 -20.09
CA ALA A 96 -5.87 15.07 -20.63
C ALA A 96 -5.70 16.60 -20.52
N ILE A 97 -5.20 17.09 -19.38
CA ILE A 97 -4.90 18.53 -19.19
C ILE A 97 -3.80 18.99 -20.16
N LEU A 98 -2.77 18.17 -20.42
CA LEU A 98 -1.68 18.53 -21.35
C LEU A 98 -2.12 18.45 -22.81
N GLU A 99 -3.10 17.63 -23.16
CA GLU A 99 -3.67 17.54 -24.52
C GLU A 99 -4.66 18.68 -24.81
N ASP A 100 -5.32 19.25 -23.77
CA ASP A 100 -6.23 20.42 -23.90
C ASP A 100 -5.49 21.78 -23.83
N ILE A 101 -4.21 21.78 -23.43
CA ILE A 101 -3.42 23.01 -23.32
C ILE A 101 -2.44 23.09 -24.50
N ASP A 102 -2.96 23.57 -25.62
CA ASP A 102 -2.14 24.27 -26.60
C ASP A 102 -1.86 25.67 -26.01
N THR A 103 -0.63 25.86 -25.51
CA THR A 103 -0.05 27.14 -25.09
C THR A 103 -0.73 27.90 -23.92
N ALA A 104 -0.64 27.41 -22.70
CA ALA A 104 -0.62 28.28 -21.52
C ALA A 104 0.40 27.77 -20.51
N ILE A 105 1.35 28.59 -20.15
CA ILE A 105 2.32 28.38 -19.09
C ILE A 105 1.57 28.25 -17.77
N LEU A 106 1.43 27.01 -17.27
CA LEU A 106 0.92 26.78 -15.92
C LEU A 106 2.06 27.00 -14.93
N PRO A 107 1.83 27.78 -13.85
CA PRO A 107 2.77 27.81 -12.73
C PRO A 107 2.91 26.43 -12.11
N PRO A 108 4.06 26.10 -11.52
CA PRO A 108 4.24 24.84 -10.81
C PRO A 108 3.16 24.73 -9.74
N ILE A 109 2.43 23.63 -9.73
CA ILE A 109 1.49 23.31 -8.65
C ILE A 109 2.38 23.03 -7.43
N GLU A 110 2.46 24.02 -6.54
CA GLU A 110 3.04 23.83 -5.22
C GLU A 110 2.23 22.74 -4.54
N SER A 111 2.88 21.60 -4.32
CA SER A 111 2.35 20.62 -3.39
C SER A 111 2.25 21.31 -2.03
N LYS A 112 1.04 21.48 -1.52
CA LYS A 112 0.83 21.98 -0.16
C LYS A 112 1.53 21.03 0.81
N ALA A 113 2.75 21.41 1.14
CA ALA A 113 3.51 20.87 2.25
C ALA A 113 3.02 21.58 3.52
N ASP A 114 1.86 21.15 4.03
CA ASP A 114 1.41 21.56 5.35
C ASP A 114 0.61 20.41 5.96
N GLU A 115 1.36 19.50 6.58
CA GLU A 115 0.91 18.60 7.66
C GLU A 115 2.14 17.80 8.17
N ASN A 116 3.24 18.50 8.49
CA ASN A 116 4.54 17.87 8.74
C ASN A 116 4.76 17.36 10.18
N ILE A 117 3.87 17.54 11.15
CA ILE A 117 4.19 17.19 12.54
C ILE A 117 3.81 15.75 12.89
N GLU A 118 2.72 15.20 12.37
CA GLU A 118 2.40 13.78 12.53
C GLU A 118 3.19 12.85 11.58
N HIS A 119 3.68 13.39 10.46
CA HIS A 119 4.48 12.65 9.49
C HIS A 119 5.88 12.34 10.01
N ASP A 120 6.51 13.27 10.74
CA ASP A 120 7.87 13.11 11.24
C ASP A 120 7.99 12.02 12.32
N GLN A 121 7.05 11.92 13.25
CA GLN A 121 7.05 10.85 14.26
C GLN A 121 6.80 9.47 13.65
N LYS A 122 5.91 9.37 12.65
CA LYS A 122 5.69 8.12 11.91
C LYS A 122 6.87 7.77 11.02
N PHE A 123 7.56 8.79 10.50
CA PHE A 123 8.76 8.60 9.69
C PHE A 123 9.94 8.08 10.51
N GLU A 124 10.18 8.63 11.71
CA GLU A 124 11.21 8.13 12.62
C GLU A 124 10.95 6.69 13.06
N MET A 125 9.67 6.35 13.32
CA MET A 125 9.30 4.98 13.66
C MET A 125 9.53 4.01 12.49
N VAL A 126 9.31 4.44 11.25
CA VAL A 126 9.56 3.65 10.04
C VAL A 126 11.04 3.63 9.69
N ALA A 127 11.78 4.72 9.92
CA ALA A 127 13.21 4.84 9.59
C ALA A 127 14.04 3.71 10.21
N LYS A 128 13.75 3.35 11.45
CA LYS A 128 14.45 2.24 12.15
C LYS A 128 14.27 0.88 11.44
N TYR A 129 13.15 0.66 10.75
CA TYR A 129 12.90 -0.58 9.99
C TYR A 129 13.50 -0.54 8.58
N LEU A 130 13.75 0.67 8.07
CA LEU A 130 14.47 0.87 6.80
C LEU A 130 15.97 0.69 6.97
N ASP A 131 16.47 0.84 8.19
CA ASP A 131 17.87 0.66 8.52
C ASP A 131 18.32 -0.79 8.25
N GLY A 132 19.45 -0.97 7.57
CA GLY A 132 19.95 -2.28 7.15
C GLY A 132 19.28 -2.87 5.90
N LEU A 133 18.44 -2.10 5.18
CA LEU A 133 18.08 -2.45 3.82
C LEU A 133 19.24 -2.11 2.87
N PRO A 134 19.53 -2.94 1.84
CA PRO A 134 20.43 -2.56 0.77
C PRO A 134 19.99 -1.26 0.10
N ALA A 135 20.96 -0.40 -0.24
CA ALA A 135 20.69 0.92 -0.81
C ALA A 135 19.80 0.86 -2.06
N ASP A 136 20.02 -0.13 -2.92
CA ASP A 136 19.21 -0.36 -4.13
C ASP A 136 17.75 -0.73 -3.84
N GLN A 137 17.47 -1.41 -2.72
CA GLN A 137 16.11 -1.70 -2.28
C GLN A 137 15.46 -0.47 -1.65
N LEU A 138 16.21 0.30 -0.87
CA LEU A 138 15.74 1.53 -0.25
C LEU A 138 15.36 2.58 -1.29
N ASP A 139 16.19 2.78 -2.33
CA ASP A 139 15.93 3.74 -3.40
C ASP A 139 14.66 3.37 -4.19
N LEU A 140 14.46 2.08 -4.49
CA LEU A 140 13.23 1.63 -5.16
C LEU A 140 11.98 1.81 -4.28
N LEU A 141 12.10 1.61 -2.96
CA LEU A 141 11.02 1.92 -2.02
C LEU A 141 10.72 3.41 -1.98
N LYS A 142 11.73 4.28 -1.93
CA LYS A 142 11.55 5.74 -1.98
C LYS A 142 10.80 6.16 -3.24
N MET A 143 11.29 5.74 -4.41
CA MET A 143 10.63 6.04 -5.70
C MET A 143 9.18 5.55 -5.71
N ASN A 144 8.92 4.37 -5.17
CA ASN A 144 7.60 3.78 -5.20
C ASN A 144 6.66 4.39 -4.16
N PHE A 145 7.11 4.64 -2.91
CA PHE A 145 6.24 5.04 -1.80
C PHE A 145 6.21 6.55 -1.53
N PHE A 146 7.30 7.27 -1.79
CA PHE A 146 7.37 8.71 -1.53
C PHE A 146 7.22 9.53 -2.81
N GLU A 147 7.78 9.05 -3.92
CA GLU A 147 7.69 9.73 -5.21
C GLU A 147 6.50 9.22 -6.06
N GLU A 148 5.68 8.34 -5.50
CA GLU A 148 4.48 7.76 -6.12
C GLU A 148 4.70 7.19 -7.53
N LYS A 149 5.93 6.76 -7.86
CA LYS A 149 6.24 6.15 -9.16
C LYS A 149 5.73 4.72 -9.24
N SER A 150 5.10 4.36 -10.35
CA SER A 150 4.75 2.97 -10.65
C SER A 150 5.99 2.12 -10.87
N HIS A 151 5.90 0.81 -10.70
CA HIS A 151 7.01 -0.10 -10.99
C HIS A 151 7.52 -0.01 -12.43
N GLY A 152 6.63 0.33 -13.39
CA GLY A 152 7.00 0.56 -14.79
C GLY A 152 7.90 1.78 -14.95
N GLU A 153 7.51 2.92 -14.38
CA GLU A 153 8.30 4.16 -14.39
C GLU A 153 9.65 3.98 -13.68
N ILE A 154 9.65 3.27 -12.55
CA ILE A 154 10.88 2.94 -11.84
C ILE A 154 11.81 2.13 -12.75
N ALA A 155 11.28 1.13 -13.47
CA ALA A 155 12.05 0.33 -14.42
C ALA A 155 12.63 1.19 -15.56
N GLU A 156 11.85 2.14 -16.08
CA GLU A 156 12.30 3.07 -17.11
C GLU A 156 13.39 4.04 -16.61
N ILE A 157 13.21 4.60 -15.41
CA ILE A 157 14.15 5.54 -14.81
C ILE A 157 15.47 4.85 -14.45
N THR A 158 15.37 3.71 -13.78
CA THR A 158 16.55 2.99 -13.24
C THR A 158 17.21 2.08 -14.27
N LYS A 159 16.58 1.85 -15.42
CA LYS A 159 17.00 0.89 -16.44
C LYS A 159 17.10 -0.56 -15.91
N ILE A 160 16.38 -0.85 -14.84
CA ILE A 160 16.31 -2.18 -14.24
C ILE A 160 15.05 -2.88 -14.80
N PRO A 161 15.12 -4.16 -15.17
CA PRO A 161 13.94 -4.90 -15.65
C PRO A 161 12.78 -4.85 -14.65
N LEU A 162 11.55 -4.67 -15.15
CA LEU A 162 10.33 -4.55 -14.34
C LEU A 162 10.18 -5.70 -13.32
N GLY A 163 10.52 -6.93 -13.74
CA GLY A 163 10.51 -8.09 -12.84
C GLY A 163 11.48 -7.94 -11.67
N THR A 164 12.65 -7.36 -11.92
CA THR A 164 13.67 -7.11 -10.90
C THR A 164 13.23 -5.99 -9.95
N VAL A 165 12.63 -4.91 -10.46
CA VAL A 165 12.05 -3.84 -9.61
C VAL A 165 11.00 -4.44 -8.66
N LYS A 166 10.04 -5.20 -9.20
CA LYS A 166 9.01 -5.86 -8.39
C LYS A 166 9.59 -6.78 -7.32
N SER A 167 10.56 -7.63 -7.69
CA SER A 167 11.16 -8.57 -6.74
C SER A 167 11.97 -7.88 -5.65
N ARG A 168 12.72 -6.83 -5.97
CA ARG A 168 13.50 -6.05 -4.99
C ARG A 168 12.60 -5.31 -4.00
N ILE A 169 11.54 -4.66 -4.48
CA ILE A 169 10.54 -4.00 -3.61
C ILE A 169 9.88 -5.04 -2.70
N ARG A 170 9.50 -6.22 -3.23
CA ARG A 170 8.92 -7.30 -2.43
C ARG A 170 9.87 -7.76 -1.32
N LEU A 171 11.14 -8.02 -1.65
CA LEU A 171 12.14 -8.46 -0.67
C LEU A 171 12.40 -7.40 0.41
N ALA A 172 12.39 -6.12 0.05
CA ALA A 172 12.52 -5.03 1.01
C ALA A 172 11.32 -5.01 1.99
N LEU A 173 10.10 -5.13 1.49
CA LEU A 173 8.90 -5.20 2.33
C LEU A 173 8.85 -6.44 3.22
N GLU A 174 9.33 -7.59 2.74
CA GLU A 174 9.46 -8.80 3.54
C GLU A 174 10.43 -8.62 4.73
N LYS A 175 11.57 -7.96 4.49
CA LYS A 175 12.53 -7.65 5.56
C LYS A 175 11.96 -6.68 6.60
N ILE A 176 11.26 -5.63 6.16
CA ILE A 176 10.59 -4.68 7.06
C ILE A 176 9.55 -5.41 7.92
N ARG A 177 8.73 -6.26 7.29
CA ARG A 177 7.73 -7.05 8.01
C ARG A 177 8.37 -7.95 9.07
N GLY A 178 9.44 -8.67 8.72
CA GLY A 178 10.14 -9.53 9.67
C GLY A 178 10.65 -8.77 10.89
N LYS A 179 11.15 -7.54 10.72
CA LYS A 179 11.57 -6.69 11.83
C LYS A 179 10.39 -6.22 12.70
N LEU A 180 9.28 -5.83 12.08
CA LEU A 180 8.06 -5.43 12.79
C LEU A 180 7.50 -6.57 13.65
N GLU A 181 7.43 -7.79 13.10
CA GLU A 181 6.96 -8.97 13.84
C GLU A 181 7.89 -9.32 15.01
N GLN A 182 9.19 -9.08 14.90
CA GLN A 182 10.14 -9.27 16.00
C GLN A 182 9.93 -8.24 17.10
N ASP A 183 9.73 -6.98 16.77
CA ASP A 183 9.48 -5.91 17.75
C ASP A 183 8.14 -6.11 18.49
N GLU A 184 7.08 -6.52 17.80
CA GLU A 184 5.79 -6.82 18.43
C GLU A 184 5.90 -8.00 19.40
N ASN A 185 6.67 -9.02 19.08
CA ASN A 185 6.91 -10.16 19.97
C ASN A 185 7.69 -9.76 21.22
N ILE A 186 8.68 -8.86 21.11
CA ILE A 186 9.44 -8.34 22.25
C ILE A 186 8.54 -7.50 23.16
N THR A 187 7.68 -6.65 22.59
CA THR A 187 6.75 -5.80 23.34
C THR A 187 5.72 -6.63 24.13
N ASN A 188 5.22 -7.71 23.56
CA ASN A 188 4.28 -8.63 24.21
C ASN A 188 4.94 -9.42 25.35
N LEU A 189 6.22 -9.80 25.21
CA LEU A 189 6.96 -10.52 26.26
C LEU A 189 7.35 -9.60 27.43
N SER A 190 7.57 -8.31 27.20
CA SER A 190 7.88 -7.33 28.26
C SER A 190 6.63 -6.86 29.02
N GLY A 191 5.45 -6.94 28.43
CA GLY A 191 4.16 -6.59 29.08
C GLY A 191 3.63 -7.64 30.03
N GLU A 192 4.06 -8.91 29.92
CA GLU A 192 3.65 -10.00 30.85
C GLU A 192 4.48 -10.08 32.12
N SER A 193 5.60 -9.38 32.18
CA SER A 193 6.52 -9.44 33.35
C SER A 193 6.14 -8.50 34.48
N ASP A 194 5.24 -7.54 34.27
CA ASP A 194 4.92 -6.49 35.26
C ASP A 194 3.64 -6.74 36.08
N SER A 195 2.93 -7.85 35.81
CA SER A 195 1.71 -8.20 36.56
C SER A 195 1.90 -9.25 37.66
N SER A 196 3.16 -9.66 37.99
CA SER A 196 3.42 -10.70 38.99
C SER A 196 4.05 -10.20 40.29
N ILE A 197 4.16 -8.88 40.53
CA ILE A 197 4.70 -8.31 41.76
C ILE A 197 3.67 -7.38 42.38
N LEU A 198 2.52 -7.88 42.72
CA LEU A 198 1.61 -7.30 43.76
C LEU A 198 0.64 -8.40 44.20
N ASN A 199 1.14 -9.29 45.08
CA ASN A 199 0.32 -10.06 46.00
C ASN A 199 1.14 -10.30 47.27
#